data_e9d9e13fa69166c1d054858ea4d7594f
#
_entry.id   e9d9e13fa69166c1d054858ea4d7594f
#
_cell.length_a   1.000
_cell.length_b   1.000
_cell.length_c   1.000
_cell.angle_alpha   90.00
_cell.angle_beta   90.00
_cell.angle_gamma   90.00
#
_symmetry.space_group_name_H-M   'P 1'
#
loop_
_entity.id
_entity.type
_entity.pdbx_description
1 polymer ?
#
loop_
_entity_poly.entity_id
_entity_poly.type
_entity_poly.pdbx_seq_one_letter_code
_entity_poly.pdbx_strand_id
1 'polypeptide(L)'
;CVDTDAVKIAKLQAGEAPIYEPGLDEMLTLASERGGIEFTTDLRESAAASDVIFIAVGTPPLPTGEANLCYLEAAARSIGAAMDASRSLPAAAFCRR
;
A
#
# COMPACT_ATOMS: atom_id res chain seq x y z
N CYS A 1 3.42 -4.87 -1.34
CA CYS A 1 2.80 -3.94 -0.39
C CYS A 1 3.72 -2.74 -0.20
N VAL A 2 3.20 -1.52 -0.34
CA VAL A 2 3.99 -0.27 -0.26
C VAL A 2 3.49 0.61 0.87
N ASP A 3 4.41 1.13 1.67
CA ASP A 3 4.13 2.16 2.68
C ASP A 3 5.28 3.18 2.68
N THR A 4 4.99 4.44 2.96
CA THR A 4 6.01 5.50 3.06
C THR A 4 6.80 5.43 4.36
N ASP A 5 6.31 4.73 5.37
CA ASP A 5 6.95 4.53 6.66
C ASP A 5 7.97 3.39 6.60
N ALA A 6 9.25 3.76 6.51
CA ALA A 6 10.35 2.80 6.44
C ALA A 6 10.48 1.93 7.71
N VAL A 7 10.10 2.44 8.89
CA VAL A 7 10.12 1.68 10.14
C VAL A 7 9.06 0.60 10.13
N LYS A 8 7.86 0.93 9.65
CA LYS A 8 6.77 -0.03 9.46
C LYS A 8 7.15 -1.11 8.46
N ILE A 9 7.74 -0.72 7.32
CA ILE A 9 8.21 -1.68 6.30
C ILE A 9 9.27 -2.62 6.88
N ALA A 10 10.24 -2.12 7.64
CA ALA A 10 11.27 -2.95 8.27
C ALA A 10 10.67 -4.00 9.23
N LYS A 11 9.67 -3.62 10.02
CA LYS A 11 8.94 -4.55 10.90
C LYS A 11 8.21 -5.64 10.10
N LEU A 12 7.49 -5.24 9.06
CA LEU A 12 6.78 -6.18 8.19
C LEU A 12 7.73 -7.16 7.49
N GLN A 13 8.90 -6.69 7.05
CA GLN A 13 9.96 -7.54 6.49
C GLN A 13 10.54 -8.52 7.51
N ALA A 14 10.53 -8.15 8.80
CA ALA A 14 10.93 -9.02 9.91
C ALA A 14 9.80 -10.00 10.35
N GLY A 15 8.63 -9.96 9.72
CA GLY A 15 7.48 -10.78 10.06
C GLY A 15 6.63 -10.26 11.22
N GLU A 16 6.86 -9.01 11.63
CA GLU A 16 6.11 -8.37 12.71
C GLU A 16 4.95 -7.55 12.14
N ALA A 17 3.71 -7.88 12.52
CA ALA A 17 2.54 -7.07 12.15
C ALA A 17 2.57 -5.71 12.88
N PRO A 18 2.26 -4.59 12.18
CA PRO A 18 2.25 -3.26 12.78
C PRO A 18 1.06 -3.04 13.72
N ILE A 19 0.06 -3.90 13.66
CA ILE A 19 -1.14 -3.90 14.49
C ILE A 19 -1.40 -5.31 14.99
N TYR A 20 -1.96 -5.43 16.20
CA TYR A 20 -2.36 -6.72 16.72
C TYR A 20 -3.72 -7.12 16.12
N GLU A 21 -3.71 -8.16 15.28
CA GLU A 21 -4.92 -8.89 14.85
C GLU A 21 -4.66 -10.39 14.98
N PRO A 22 -5.58 -11.16 15.60
CA PRO A 22 -5.41 -12.60 15.73
C PRO A 22 -5.21 -13.28 14.37
N GLY A 23 -4.10 -14.04 14.23
CA GLY A 23 -3.76 -14.77 13.02
C GLY A 23 -3.06 -13.95 11.93
N LEU A 24 -2.88 -12.65 12.09
CA LEU A 24 -2.22 -11.81 11.08
C LEU A 24 -0.73 -12.13 10.97
N ASP A 25 -0.02 -12.29 12.09
CA ASP A 25 1.41 -12.63 12.10
C ASP A 25 1.68 -13.96 11.39
N GLU A 26 0.84 -14.98 11.65
CA GLU A 26 0.95 -16.29 11.01
C GLU A 26 0.70 -16.18 9.49
N MET A 27 -0.30 -15.42 9.08
CA MET A 27 -0.60 -15.19 7.66
C MET A 27 0.54 -14.46 6.95
N LEU A 28 1.11 -13.43 7.57
CA LEU A 28 2.25 -12.67 7.02
C LEU A 28 3.48 -13.55 6.86
N THR A 29 3.78 -14.36 7.88
CA THR A 29 4.89 -15.31 7.84
C THR A 29 4.73 -16.32 6.69
N LEU A 30 3.58 -16.96 6.60
CA LEU A 30 3.28 -17.91 5.52
C LEU A 30 3.33 -17.29 4.13
N ALA A 31 2.82 -16.08 3.98
CA ALA A 31 2.84 -15.36 2.70
C ALA A 31 4.27 -14.97 2.29
N SER A 32 5.09 -14.54 3.25
CA SER A 32 6.51 -14.19 3.01
C SER A 32 7.34 -15.43 2.64
N GLU A 33 7.19 -16.53 3.36
CA GLU A 33 7.89 -17.79 3.08
C GLU A 33 7.58 -18.36 1.69
N ARG A 34 6.36 -18.14 1.21
CA ARG A 34 5.94 -18.57 -0.13
C ARG A 34 6.31 -17.58 -1.23
N GLY A 35 6.95 -16.46 -0.90
CA GLY A 35 7.23 -15.37 -1.84
C GLY A 35 5.96 -14.71 -2.39
N GLY A 36 4.83 -14.84 -1.69
CA GLY A 36 3.54 -14.29 -2.12
C GLY A 36 3.30 -12.84 -1.71
N ILE A 37 4.19 -12.27 -0.88
CA ILE A 37 4.11 -10.87 -0.46
C ILE A 37 5.50 -10.26 -0.34
N GLU A 38 5.64 -9.03 -0.79
CA GLU A 38 6.83 -8.21 -0.61
C GLU A 38 6.46 -6.87 0.03
N PHE A 39 7.35 -6.33 0.84
CA PHE A 39 7.17 -5.05 1.53
C PHE A 39 8.28 -4.08 1.12
N THR A 40 7.91 -2.89 0.65
CA THR A 40 8.87 -1.90 0.16
C THR A 40 8.36 -0.47 0.37
N THR A 41 9.28 0.48 0.35
CA THR A 41 8.96 1.91 0.26
C THR A 41 8.97 2.42 -1.18
N ASP A 42 9.38 1.60 -2.16
CA ASP A 42 9.47 1.98 -3.57
C ASP A 42 8.12 1.80 -4.28
N LEU A 43 7.34 2.89 -4.26
CA LEU A 43 6.07 2.94 -4.98
C LEU A 43 6.26 2.86 -6.50
N ARG A 44 7.32 3.43 -7.03
CA ARG A 44 7.52 3.51 -8.48
C ARG A 44 7.76 2.14 -9.10
N GLU A 45 8.67 1.38 -8.52
CA GLU A 45 8.96 0.03 -8.96
C GLU A 45 7.73 -0.88 -8.81
N SER A 46 7.08 -0.82 -7.64
CA SER A 46 5.88 -1.61 -7.35
C SER A 46 4.72 -1.29 -8.30
N ALA A 47 4.45 0.00 -8.57
CA ALA A 47 3.39 0.40 -9.48
C ALA A 47 3.69 -0.06 -10.92
N ALA A 48 4.95 0.03 -11.36
CA ALA A 48 5.36 -0.41 -12.69
C ALA A 48 5.24 -1.93 -12.88
N ALA A 49 5.40 -2.71 -11.82
CA ALA A 49 5.34 -4.18 -11.83
C ALA A 49 3.92 -4.74 -11.59
N SER A 50 2.94 -3.90 -11.24
CA SER A 50 1.61 -4.35 -10.85
C SER A 50 0.60 -4.29 -11.99
N ASP A 51 -0.29 -5.29 -12.06
CA ASP A 51 -1.44 -5.31 -12.97
C ASP A 51 -2.67 -4.64 -12.33
N VAL A 52 -2.77 -4.69 -11.00
CA VAL A 52 -3.85 -4.07 -10.22
C VAL A 52 -3.25 -3.40 -9.00
N ILE A 53 -3.67 -2.16 -8.73
CA ILE A 53 -3.20 -1.38 -7.58
C ILE A 53 -4.37 -1.07 -6.66
N PHE A 54 -4.26 -1.47 -5.38
CA PHE A 54 -5.20 -1.09 -4.33
C PHE A 54 -4.65 0.09 -3.54
N ILE A 55 -5.41 1.19 -3.50
CA ILE A 55 -5.09 2.34 -2.66
C ILE A 55 -5.84 2.19 -1.34
N ALA A 56 -5.12 1.83 -0.27
CA ALA A 56 -5.66 1.56 1.07
C ALA A 56 -5.08 2.54 2.10
N VAL A 57 -5.14 3.83 1.80
CA VAL A 57 -4.67 4.90 2.70
C VAL A 57 -5.78 5.36 3.64
N GLY A 58 -5.41 5.85 4.82
CA GLY A 58 -6.35 6.42 5.78
C GLY A 58 -7.01 7.70 5.24
N THR A 59 -8.29 7.88 5.57
CA THR A 59 -9.05 9.12 5.29
C THR A 59 -9.59 9.68 6.60
N PRO A 60 -8.72 10.27 7.47
CA PRO A 60 -9.16 10.80 8.76
C PRO A 60 -10.21 11.91 8.56
N PRO A 61 -11.14 12.10 9.51
CA PRO A 61 -12.13 13.14 9.40
C PRO A 61 -11.50 14.53 9.54
N LEU A 62 -11.98 15.47 8.74
CA LEU A 62 -11.74 16.89 8.94
C LEU A 62 -12.55 17.42 10.13
N PRO A 63 -12.23 18.63 10.66
CA PRO A 63 -13.04 19.27 11.70
C PRO A 63 -14.51 19.46 11.30
N THR A 64 -14.81 19.49 10.00
CA THR A 64 -16.16 19.55 9.43
C THR A 64 -16.91 18.23 9.45
N GLY A 65 -16.22 17.11 9.76
CA GLY A 65 -16.74 15.74 9.68
C GLY A 65 -16.58 15.08 8.31
N GLU A 66 -16.16 15.82 7.30
CA GLU A 66 -15.86 15.28 5.97
C GLU A 66 -14.57 14.46 5.95
N ALA A 67 -14.47 13.49 5.05
CA ALA A 67 -13.24 12.71 4.89
C ALA A 67 -12.11 13.56 4.30
N ASN A 68 -10.93 13.53 4.96
CA ASN A 68 -9.74 14.15 4.41
C ASN A 68 -9.15 13.23 3.33
N LEU A 69 -9.18 13.67 2.08
CA LEU A 69 -8.72 12.91 0.93
C LEU A 69 -7.26 13.21 0.52
N CYS A 70 -6.54 14.04 1.27
CA CYS A 70 -5.18 14.46 0.89
C CYS A 70 -4.22 13.28 0.69
N TYR A 71 -4.30 12.25 1.52
CA TYR A 71 -3.46 11.05 1.38
C TYR A 71 -3.83 10.22 0.15
N LEU A 72 -5.13 10.14 -0.15
CA LEU A 72 -5.62 9.47 -1.35
C LEU A 72 -5.13 10.18 -2.63
N GLU A 73 -5.27 11.49 -2.66
CA GLU A 73 -4.83 12.31 -3.80
C GLU A 73 -3.32 12.21 -3.99
N ALA A 74 -2.55 12.28 -2.90
CA ALA A 74 -1.10 12.12 -2.94
C ALA A 74 -0.67 10.75 -3.48
N ALA A 75 -1.31 9.67 -3.00
CA ALA A 75 -1.05 8.32 -3.49
C ALA A 75 -1.40 8.18 -4.98
N ALA A 76 -2.56 8.65 -5.40
CA ALA A 76 -3.01 8.59 -6.79
C ALA A 76 -2.08 9.38 -7.74
N ARG A 77 -1.61 10.56 -7.34
CA ARG A 77 -0.64 11.36 -8.11
C ARG A 77 0.71 10.66 -8.23
N SER A 78 1.19 10.07 -7.12
CA SER A 78 2.46 9.32 -7.11
C SER A 78 2.41 8.09 -7.99
N ILE A 79 1.30 7.34 -7.97
CA ILE A 79 1.06 6.20 -8.85
C ILE A 79 1.03 6.66 -10.32
N GLY A 80 0.29 7.71 -10.64
CA GLY A 80 0.21 8.25 -12.00
C GLY A 80 1.58 8.69 -12.53
N ALA A 81 2.41 9.32 -11.69
CA ALA A 81 3.77 9.72 -12.06
C ALA A 81 4.72 8.53 -12.23
N ALA A 82 4.45 7.40 -11.58
CA ALA A 82 5.25 6.18 -11.69
C ALA A 82 4.92 5.36 -12.94
N MET A 83 3.75 5.57 -13.52
CA MET A 83 3.30 4.86 -14.72
C MET A 83 4.05 5.38 -15.96
N ASP A 84 4.57 4.45 -16.75
CA ASP A 84 5.12 4.77 -18.07
C ASP A 84 3.97 5.06 -19.03
N ALA A 85 4.08 6.14 -19.79
CA ALA A 85 3.09 6.56 -20.79
C ALA A 85 2.83 5.51 -21.89
N SER A 86 3.71 4.52 -22.04
CA SER A 86 3.61 3.42 -23.01
C SER A 86 2.86 2.20 -22.49
N ARG A 87 2.53 2.15 -21.18
CA ARG A 87 1.84 1.01 -20.56
C ARG A 87 0.33 1.25 -20.48
N SER A 88 -0.45 0.20 -20.73
CA SER A 88 -1.87 0.20 -20.39
C SER A 88 -2.01 0.39 -18.88
N LEU A 89 -2.88 1.30 -18.47
CA LEU A 89 -3.15 1.58 -17.06
C LEU A 89 -3.58 0.29 -16.33
N PRO A 90 -2.91 -0.10 -15.24
CA PRO A 90 -3.41 -1.17 -14.40
C PRO A 90 -4.77 -0.77 -13.81
N ALA A 91 -5.62 -1.74 -13.55
CA ALA A 91 -6.87 -1.47 -12.87
C ALA A 91 -6.59 -0.97 -11.45
N ALA A 92 -7.06 0.22 -11.11
CA ALA A 92 -6.95 0.76 -9.76
C ALA A 92 -8.24 0.49 -8.98
N ALA A 93 -8.13 -0.14 -7.83
CA ALA A 93 -9.23 -0.33 -6.89
C ALA A 93 -9.00 0.51 -5.64
N PHE A 94 -10.04 1.20 -5.18
CA PHE A 94 -10.02 2.03 -4.00
C PHE A 94 -10.77 1.36 -2.85
N CYS A 95 -10.07 1.18 -1.73
CA CYS A 95 -10.67 0.73 -0.48
C CYS A 95 -10.66 1.89 0.54
N ARG A 96 -11.84 2.31 0.99
CA ARG A 96 -12.01 3.26 2.09
C ARG A 96 -11.94 2.51 3.42
N ARG A 97 -11.08 2.94 4.28
CA ARG A 97 -11.05 2.53 5.70
C ARG A 97 -11.60 3.63 6.58
#